data_9e7e423a95f1fb231dac88be3e0b86a1
#
_entry.id   9e7e423a95f1fb231dac88be3e0b86a1
#
_cell.length_a   1.000
_cell.length_b   1.000
_cell.length_c   1.000
_cell.angle_alpha   90.00
_cell.angle_beta   90.00
_cell.angle_gamma   90.00
#
_symmetry.space_group_name_H-M   'P 1'
#
loop_
_entity.id
_entity.type
_entity.pdbx_description
1 polymer ?
#
loop_
_entity_poly.entity_id
_entity_poly.type
_entity_poly.pdbx_seq_one_letter_code
_entity_poly.pdbx_strand_id
1 'polypeptide(L)'
;EEPVNSTEMRTAEKYKAVRDIIKERLDYMQVEGYLLRYDESTGEINLEVPENSSTDYIAQYTITKGEFKVSDNDTSEVLLTNDDVKSAKVQYNTGSTGTTVYLTIEFNKEGTKKLQDISNTYVKSEDSEGNDTTKKIKMTLDDQTIISTYFQDEIKDGIIQLSMGTSSNMSDIQTYLQQASNIAVFLNTKPMPITYKMEVNRFVY
;
A
#
# COMPACT_ATOMS: atom_id res chain seq x y z
N GLU A 1 -21.37 -0.28 20.33
CA GLU A 1 -22.04 -0.99 19.22
C GLU A 1 -21.05 -1.99 18.64
N GLU A 2 -21.45 -3.27 18.62
CA GLU A 2 -20.62 -4.34 18.08
C GLU A 2 -20.40 -4.14 16.57
N PRO A 3 -19.20 -4.44 16.05
CA PRO A 3 -18.96 -4.38 14.63
C PRO A 3 -19.79 -5.46 13.92
N VAL A 4 -20.60 -5.01 12.99
CA VAL A 4 -21.41 -5.83 12.11
C VAL A 4 -20.48 -6.71 11.28
N ASN A 5 -20.59 -8.05 11.44
CA ASN A 5 -20.04 -9.10 10.58
C ASN A 5 -18.51 -9.10 10.35
N SER A 6 -17.70 -9.33 11.38
CA SER A 6 -16.38 -9.89 11.12
C SER A 6 -16.28 -11.33 11.60
N THR A 7 -16.09 -12.24 10.67
CA THR A 7 -15.60 -13.63 10.91
C THR A 7 -14.14 -13.60 11.42
N GLU A 8 -13.57 -12.43 11.71
CA GLU A 8 -12.22 -12.24 12.22
C GLU A 8 -12.15 -12.69 13.67
N MET A 9 -11.52 -13.84 13.89
CA MET A 9 -11.29 -14.34 15.24
C MET A 9 -10.33 -13.39 15.98
N ARG A 10 -10.80 -12.76 17.05
CA ARG A 10 -10.03 -11.82 17.87
C ARG A 10 -9.24 -12.61 18.92
N THR A 11 -7.92 -12.56 18.85
CA THR A 11 -7.01 -13.25 19.77
C THR A 11 -5.94 -12.28 20.27
N ALA A 12 -5.37 -12.54 21.43
CA ALA A 12 -4.28 -11.75 22.01
C ALA A 12 -3.08 -11.61 21.03
N GLU A 13 -2.79 -12.68 20.28
CA GLU A 13 -1.73 -12.64 19.26
C GLU A 13 -2.02 -11.65 18.13
N LYS A 14 -3.28 -11.61 17.65
CA LYS A 14 -3.68 -10.66 16.62
C LYS A 14 -3.71 -9.23 17.15
N TYR A 15 -4.15 -9.00 18.38
CA TYR A 15 -4.09 -7.69 19.01
C TYR A 15 -2.66 -7.18 19.13
N LYS A 16 -1.74 -8.04 19.57
CA LYS A 16 -0.32 -7.72 19.60
C LYS A 16 0.23 -7.41 18.21
N ALA A 17 -0.13 -8.22 17.20
CA ALA A 17 0.28 -7.97 15.82
C ALA A 17 -0.19 -6.61 15.30
N VAL A 18 -1.44 -6.21 15.58
CA VAL A 18 -1.95 -4.88 15.21
C VAL A 18 -1.15 -3.77 15.88
N ARG A 19 -0.90 -3.87 17.20
CA ARG A 19 -0.07 -2.89 17.92
C ARG A 19 1.32 -2.75 17.27
N ASP A 20 1.95 -3.87 16.94
CA ASP A 20 3.28 -3.87 16.33
C ASP A 20 3.25 -3.24 14.93
N ILE A 21 2.22 -3.53 14.12
CA ILE A 21 2.01 -2.91 12.81
C ILE A 21 1.77 -1.40 12.93
N ILE A 22 0.96 -0.95 13.90
CA ILE A 22 0.77 0.48 14.14
C ILE A 22 2.10 1.14 14.46
N LYS A 23 2.90 0.52 15.34
CA LYS A 23 4.24 1.02 15.67
C LYS A 23 5.14 1.11 14.44
N GLU A 24 5.21 0.06 13.62
CA GLU A 24 5.99 0.06 12.38
C GLU A 24 5.55 1.17 11.41
N ARG A 25 4.25 1.44 11.30
CA ARG A 25 3.71 2.51 10.46
C ARG A 25 4.11 3.88 10.97
N LEU A 26 3.99 4.11 12.28
CA LEU A 26 4.41 5.38 12.92
C LEU A 26 5.91 5.63 12.75
N ASP A 27 6.72 4.59 12.95
CA ASP A 27 8.18 4.66 12.77
C ASP A 27 8.53 4.93 11.29
N TYR A 28 7.86 4.27 10.34
CA TYR A 28 8.05 4.50 8.90
C TYR A 28 7.67 5.93 8.49
N MET A 29 6.59 6.47 9.03
CA MET A 29 6.14 7.85 8.81
C MET A 29 6.98 8.87 9.58
N GLN A 30 7.95 8.44 10.39
CA GLN A 30 8.81 9.30 11.23
C GLN A 30 7.99 10.18 12.20
N VAL A 31 6.91 9.63 12.74
CA VAL A 31 6.10 10.33 13.74
C VAL A 31 6.87 10.35 15.05
N GLU A 32 7.20 11.53 15.53
CA GLU A 32 7.91 11.71 16.82
C GLU A 32 6.94 12.04 17.95
N GLY A 33 7.33 11.66 19.18
CA GLY A 33 6.59 12.04 20.38
C GLY A 33 5.24 11.37 20.58
N TYR A 34 4.96 10.29 19.84
CA TYR A 34 3.73 9.53 20.04
C TYR A 34 3.81 8.65 21.29
N LEU A 35 2.64 8.37 21.88
CA LEU A 35 2.47 7.42 22.97
C LEU A 35 1.47 6.34 22.56
N LEU A 36 1.92 5.09 22.46
CA LEU A 36 1.10 3.95 22.09
C LEU A 36 0.92 3.04 23.30
N ARG A 37 -0.32 2.91 23.78
CA ARG A 37 -0.70 2.00 24.86
C ARG A 37 -1.60 0.91 24.31
N TYR A 38 -1.53 -0.26 24.90
CA TYR A 38 -2.23 -1.46 24.46
C TYR A 38 -2.71 -2.24 25.68
N ASP A 39 -3.98 -2.62 25.67
CA ASP A 39 -4.56 -3.55 26.64
C ASP A 39 -4.67 -4.95 26.01
N GLU A 40 -3.88 -5.89 26.51
CA GLU A 40 -3.82 -7.25 26.00
C GLU A 40 -5.13 -8.04 26.22
N SER A 41 -5.90 -7.70 27.25
CA SER A 41 -7.12 -8.40 27.62
C SER A 41 -8.32 -8.00 26.76
N THR A 42 -8.41 -6.73 26.41
CA THR A 42 -9.52 -6.16 25.62
C THR A 42 -9.15 -5.96 24.14
N GLY A 43 -7.85 -5.86 23.84
CA GLY A 43 -7.34 -5.48 22.54
C GLY A 43 -7.49 -3.98 22.26
N GLU A 44 -7.82 -3.17 23.25
CA GLU A 44 -7.93 -1.73 23.10
C GLU A 44 -6.55 -1.12 22.86
N ILE A 45 -6.49 -0.20 21.88
CA ILE A 45 -5.27 0.53 21.53
C ILE A 45 -5.54 2.02 21.68
N ASN A 46 -4.75 2.66 22.54
CA ASN A 46 -4.75 4.10 22.74
C ASN A 46 -3.50 4.70 22.10
N LEU A 47 -3.69 5.55 21.10
CA LEU A 47 -2.63 6.28 20.42
C LEU A 47 -2.78 7.77 20.68
N GLU A 48 -1.75 8.37 21.27
CA GLU A 48 -1.62 9.81 21.44
C GLU A 48 -0.54 10.31 20.47
N VAL A 49 -0.84 11.31 19.66
CA VAL A 49 0.12 11.96 18.75
C VAL A 49 0.06 13.46 18.93
N PRO A 50 1.19 14.17 18.78
CA PRO A 50 1.19 15.63 18.77
C PRO A 50 0.31 16.18 17.65
N GLU A 51 -0.54 17.16 17.96
CA GLU A 51 -1.42 17.79 16.98
C GLU A 51 -0.61 18.62 15.97
N ASN A 52 -0.75 18.30 14.70
CA ASN A 52 -0.15 19.05 13.59
C ASN A 52 -0.97 18.83 12.30
N SER A 53 -0.54 19.38 11.18
CA SER A 53 -1.23 19.27 9.88
C SER A 53 -1.33 17.84 9.33
N SER A 54 -0.56 16.90 9.88
CA SER A 54 -0.53 15.49 9.43
C SER A 54 -1.31 14.56 10.36
N THR A 55 -1.85 15.04 11.49
CA THR A 55 -2.51 14.20 12.51
C THR A 55 -3.65 13.37 11.95
N ASP A 56 -4.49 13.93 11.10
CA ASP A 56 -5.62 13.21 10.48
C ASP A 56 -5.13 12.09 9.55
N TYR A 57 -4.04 12.31 8.81
CA TYR A 57 -3.42 11.28 7.96
C TYR A 57 -2.81 10.16 8.81
N ILE A 58 -2.08 10.52 9.87
CA ILE A 58 -1.50 9.55 10.81
C ILE A 58 -2.60 8.65 11.38
N ALA A 59 -3.68 9.25 11.86
CA ALA A 59 -4.81 8.51 12.41
C ALA A 59 -5.40 7.54 11.36
N GLN A 60 -5.62 7.99 10.14
CA GLN A 60 -6.14 7.15 9.06
C GLN A 60 -5.20 5.98 8.74
N TYR A 61 -3.89 6.21 8.63
CA TYR A 61 -2.94 5.14 8.29
C TYR A 61 -2.80 4.10 9.40
N THR A 62 -3.01 4.48 10.66
CA THR A 62 -2.94 3.53 11.77
C THR A 62 -4.09 2.53 11.79
N ILE A 63 -5.25 2.83 11.21
CA ILE A 63 -6.43 1.94 11.19
C ILE A 63 -6.71 1.26 9.84
N THR A 64 -6.13 1.77 8.75
CA THR A 64 -6.30 1.20 7.40
C THR A 64 -5.70 -0.20 7.36
N LYS A 65 -6.41 -1.17 6.77
CA LYS A 65 -5.94 -2.57 6.71
C LYS A 65 -4.59 -2.67 6.00
N GLY A 66 -4.45 -2.02 4.83
CA GLY A 66 -3.22 -2.00 4.05
C GLY A 66 -2.99 -3.29 3.25
N GLU A 67 -4.04 -3.92 2.78
CA GLU A 67 -3.97 -5.16 1.99
C GLU A 67 -3.68 -4.84 0.52
N PHE A 68 -2.45 -5.12 0.09
CA PHE A 68 -2.03 -4.97 -1.29
C PHE A 68 -2.20 -6.29 -2.06
N LYS A 69 -2.75 -6.19 -3.27
CA LYS A 69 -2.91 -7.32 -4.20
C LYS A 69 -2.56 -6.91 -5.61
N VAL A 70 -1.91 -7.83 -6.33
CA VAL A 70 -1.87 -7.84 -7.80
C VAL A 70 -2.74 -9.00 -8.24
N SER A 71 -3.72 -8.75 -9.07
CA SER A 71 -4.68 -9.75 -9.53
C SER A 71 -4.82 -9.71 -11.04
N ASP A 72 -5.25 -10.82 -11.64
CA ASP A 72 -5.78 -10.83 -12.99
C ASP A 72 -7.00 -9.89 -13.06
N ASN A 73 -7.03 -9.02 -14.05
CA ASN A 73 -8.09 -8.01 -14.16
C ASN A 73 -9.47 -8.60 -14.43
N ASP A 74 -9.55 -9.72 -15.13
CA ASP A 74 -10.79 -10.32 -15.63
C ASP A 74 -11.31 -11.40 -14.67
N THR A 75 -10.42 -12.26 -14.16
CA THR A 75 -10.78 -13.37 -13.26
C THR A 75 -10.73 -12.98 -11.79
N SER A 76 -10.04 -11.89 -11.44
CA SER A 76 -9.75 -11.47 -10.05
C SER A 76 -8.89 -12.48 -9.27
N GLU A 77 -8.23 -13.43 -9.95
CA GLU A 77 -7.26 -14.33 -9.34
C GLU A 77 -6.09 -13.52 -8.74
N VAL A 78 -5.78 -13.75 -7.46
CA VAL A 78 -4.68 -13.05 -6.77
C VAL A 78 -3.35 -13.69 -7.15
N LEU A 79 -2.45 -12.87 -7.70
CA LEU A 79 -1.13 -13.27 -8.21
C LEU A 79 0.00 -12.93 -7.25
N LEU A 80 -0.05 -11.73 -6.61
CA LEU A 80 0.92 -11.25 -5.62
C LEU A 80 0.20 -10.51 -4.49
N THR A 81 0.82 -10.52 -3.31
CA THR A 81 0.31 -9.86 -2.08
C THR A 81 1.42 -9.08 -1.37
N ASN A 82 1.11 -8.49 -0.20
CA ASN A 82 2.12 -7.87 0.68
C ASN A 82 3.28 -8.83 1.01
N ASP A 83 3.01 -10.13 1.15
CA ASP A 83 4.03 -11.12 1.52
C ASP A 83 5.12 -11.30 0.44
N ASP A 84 4.82 -10.92 -0.80
CA ASP A 84 5.75 -10.97 -1.92
C ASP A 84 6.61 -9.69 -2.03
N VAL A 85 6.24 -8.60 -1.34
CA VAL A 85 6.96 -7.33 -1.36
C VAL A 85 8.15 -7.38 -0.39
N LYS A 86 9.29 -6.84 -0.84
CA LYS A 86 10.48 -6.61 -0.01
C LYS A 86 10.53 -5.18 0.49
N SER A 87 10.31 -4.22 -0.39
CA SER A 87 10.28 -2.80 -0.05
C SER A 87 9.58 -1.95 -1.11
N ALA A 88 9.09 -0.79 -0.72
CA ALA A 88 8.56 0.22 -1.61
C ALA A 88 9.17 1.58 -1.29
N LYS A 89 9.55 2.34 -2.32
CA LYS A 89 10.21 3.64 -2.18
C LYS A 89 9.61 4.66 -3.13
N VAL A 90 9.43 5.88 -2.63
CA VAL A 90 9.05 7.02 -3.45
C VAL A 90 10.30 7.62 -4.07
N GLN A 91 10.25 7.85 -5.37
CA GLN A 91 11.32 8.47 -6.14
C GLN A 91 10.73 9.53 -7.07
N TYR A 92 11.54 10.48 -7.49
CA TYR A 92 11.14 11.46 -8.50
C TYR A 92 12.32 11.78 -9.41
N ASN A 93 12.00 12.21 -10.63
CA ASN A 93 12.96 12.68 -11.60
C ASN A 93 12.44 13.96 -12.25
N THR A 94 13.27 14.98 -12.33
CA THR A 94 12.93 16.26 -12.95
C THR A 94 13.56 16.35 -14.33
N GLY A 95 12.71 16.49 -15.34
CA GLY A 95 13.09 16.64 -16.73
C GLY A 95 12.57 17.95 -17.34
N SER A 96 12.68 18.09 -18.65
CA SER A 96 12.22 19.28 -19.40
C SER A 96 10.71 19.49 -19.38
N THR A 97 9.94 18.39 -19.17
CA THR A 97 8.46 18.40 -19.15
C THR A 97 7.89 18.52 -17.74
N GLY A 98 8.73 18.57 -16.71
CA GLY A 98 8.33 18.63 -15.31
C GLY A 98 8.97 17.54 -14.46
N THR A 99 8.44 17.39 -13.25
CA THR A 99 8.84 16.35 -12.30
C THR A 99 7.89 15.16 -12.37
N THR A 100 8.42 13.97 -12.63
CA THR A 100 7.69 12.72 -12.57
C THR A 100 7.93 12.04 -11.23
N VAL A 101 6.87 11.65 -10.55
CA VAL A 101 6.92 10.90 -9.28
C VAL A 101 6.66 9.44 -9.57
N TYR A 102 7.47 8.57 -8.97
CA TYR A 102 7.39 7.12 -9.10
C TYR A 102 7.25 6.45 -7.73
N LEU A 103 6.47 5.39 -7.68
CA LEU A 103 6.54 4.39 -6.63
C LEU A 103 7.31 3.20 -7.16
N THR A 104 8.50 2.94 -6.61
CA THR A 104 9.33 1.78 -6.95
C THR A 104 9.06 0.68 -5.94
N ILE A 105 8.59 -0.47 -6.40
CA ILE A 105 8.29 -1.66 -5.59
C ILE A 105 9.33 -2.72 -5.92
N GLU A 106 10.08 -3.15 -4.91
CA GLU A 106 11.02 -4.27 -4.98
C GLU A 106 10.37 -5.50 -4.34
N PHE A 107 10.30 -6.59 -5.08
CA PHE A 107 9.77 -7.86 -4.60
C PHE A 107 10.86 -8.71 -3.95
N ASN A 108 10.47 -9.54 -2.99
CA ASN A 108 11.38 -10.51 -2.40
C ASN A 108 11.69 -11.66 -3.39
N LYS A 109 12.49 -12.62 -2.99
CA LYS A 109 12.94 -13.71 -3.88
C LYS A 109 11.79 -14.52 -4.49
N GLU A 110 10.77 -14.80 -3.70
CA GLU A 110 9.59 -15.55 -4.17
C GLU A 110 8.69 -14.66 -5.05
N GLY A 111 8.46 -13.42 -4.61
CA GLY A 111 7.71 -12.42 -5.39
C GLY A 111 8.39 -12.11 -6.73
N THR A 112 9.73 -12.06 -6.79
CA THR A 112 10.48 -11.87 -8.05
C THR A 112 10.20 -13.00 -9.04
N LYS A 113 10.19 -14.26 -8.60
CA LYS A 113 9.88 -15.40 -9.47
C LYS A 113 8.44 -15.34 -10.00
N LYS A 114 7.48 -15.09 -9.09
CA LYS A 114 6.08 -14.91 -9.48
C LYS A 114 5.92 -13.74 -10.47
N LEU A 115 6.59 -12.61 -10.22
CA LEU A 115 6.53 -11.43 -11.08
C LEU A 115 7.09 -11.72 -12.48
N GLN A 116 8.16 -12.53 -12.58
CA GLN A 116 8.71 -12.96 -13.86
C GLN A 116 7.67 -13.76 -14.66
N ASP A 117 7.00 -14.73 -14.05
CA ASP A 117 5.95 -15.55 -14.71
C ASP A 117 4.75 -14.67 -15.10
N ILE A 118 4.35 -13.76 -14.21
CA ILE A 118 3.25 -12.81 -14.44
C ILE A 118 3.60 -11.87 -15.61
N SER A 119 4.79 -11.26 -15.62
CA SER A 119 5.17 -10.34 -16.68
C SER A 119 5.26 -11.00 -18.04
N ASN A 120 5.59 -12.29 -18.11
CA ASN A 120 5.53 -13.07 -19.37
C ASN A 120 4.08 -13.38 -19.80
N THR A 121 3.18 -13.58 -18.84
CA THR A 121 1.78 -13.92 -19.14
C THR A 121 0.96 -12.69 -19.55
N TYR A 122 1.23 -11.55 -18.93
CA TYR A 122 0.50 -10.30 -19.10
C TYR A 122 1.29 -9.27 -19.91
N VAL A 123 2.10 -9.74 -20.87
CA VAL A 123 2.80 -8.90 -21.83
C VAL A 123 1.83 -8.45 -22.94
N LYS A 124 2.13 -7.30 -23.55
CA LYS A 124 1.36 -6.81 -24.70
C LYS A 124 1.28 -7.90 -25.78
N SER A 125 0.09 -8.19 -26.24
CA SER A 125 -0.17 -9.22 -27.25
C SER A 125 -1.25 -8.79 -28.25
N GLU A 126 -1.08 -9.22 -29.50
CA GLU A 126 -2.02 -9.00 -30.58
C GLU A 126 -2.30 -10.35 -31.30
N ASP A 127 -3.49 -10.54 -31.80
CA ASP A 127 -3.82 -11.72 -32.62
C ASP A 127 -3.27 -11.59 -34.04
N SER A 128 -3.49 -12.63 -34.86
CA SER A 128 -3.04 -12.68 -36.27
C SER A 128 -3.71 -11.62 -37.16
N GLU A 129 -4.78 -11.00 -36.69
CA GLU A 129 -5.54 -9.97 -37.42
C GLU A 129 -5.16 -8.55 -36.88
N GLY A 130 -4.26 -8.45 -35.91
CA GLY A 130 -3.80 -7.19 -35.31
C GLY A 130 -4.73 -6.64 -34.24
N ASN A 131 -5.67 -7.43 -33.71
CA ASN A 131 -6.53 -7.03 -32.62
C ASN A 131 -5.77 -7.17 -31.28
N ASP A 132 -5.97 -6.22 -30.38
CA ASP A 132 -5.38 -6.25 -29.03
C ASP A 132 -6.01 -7.38 -28.19
N THR A 133 -5.19 -8.37 -27.85
CA THR A 133 -5.55 -9.51 -26.99
C THR A 133 -4.85 -9.46 -25.64
N THR A 134 -4.30 -8.30 -25.29
CA THR A 134 -3.49 -8.12 -24.10
C THR A 134 -4.30 -8.35 -22.81
N LYS A 135 -3.90 -9.34 -22.03
CA LYS A 135 -4.40 -9.53 -20.67
C LYS A 135 -3.84 -8.45 -19.75
N LYS A 136 -4.64 -8.00 -18.81
CA LYS A 136 -4.24 -6.96 -17.87
C LYS A 136 -4.19 -7.50 -16.45
N ILE A 137 -3.28 -6.95 -15.68
CA ILE A 137 -3.28 -7.06 -14.23
C ILE A 137 -3.96 -5.84 -13.61
N LYS A 138 -4.46 -6.00 -12.39
CA LYS A 138 -4.98 -4.95 -11.55
C LYS A 138 -4.24 -4.95 -10.23
N MET A 139 -3.68 -3.81 -9.84
CA MET A 139 -3.08 -3.59 -8.52
C MET A 139 -4.07 -2.85 -7.64
N THR A 140 -4.31 -3.36 -6.45
CA THR A 140 -5.24 -2.77 -5.49
C THR A 140 -4.60 -2.60 -4.11
N LEU A 141 -5.09 -1.63 -3.36
CA LEU A 141 -4.84 -1.47 -1.93
C LEU A 141 -6.19 -1.33 -1.24
N ASP A 142 -6.51 -2.25 -0.32
CA ASP A 142 -7.81 -2.33 0.36
C ASP A 142 -8.98 -2.28 -0.63
N ASP A 143 -8.90 -3.08 -1.70
CA ASP A 143 -9.85 -3.17 -2.82
C ASP A 143 -9.99 -1.89 -3.68
N GLN A 144 -9.27 -0.83 -3.36
CA GLN A 144 -9.15 0.38 -4.18
C GLN A 144 -8.14 0.15 -5.29
N THR A 145 -8.53 0.34 -6.54
CA THR A 145 -7.63 0.17 -7.69
C THR A 145 -6.59 1.27 -7.73
N ILE A 146 -5.31 0.91 -7.66
CA ILE A 146 -4.17 1.80 -7.89
C ILE A 146 -3.97 1.97 -9.40
N ILE A 147 -3.88 0.84 -10.12
CA ILE A 147 -3.66 0.81 -11.57
C ILE A 147 -4.21 -0.49 -12.17
N SER A 148 -4.65 -0.41 -13.42
CA SER A 148 -4.88 -1.57 -14.28
C SER A 148 -3.99 -1.43 -15.50
N THR A 149 -3.11 -2.39 -15.76
CA THR A 149 -2.06 -2.30 -16.77
C THR A 149 -1.61 -3.67 -17.27
N TYR A 150 -0.66 -3.65 -18.19
CA TYR A 150 0.06 -4.83 -18.70
C TYR A 150 1.57 -4.53 -18.71
N PHE A 151 2.38 -5.55 -18.94
CA PHE A 151 3.84 -5.39 -19.03
C PHE A 151 4.27 -5.19 -20.49
N GLN A 152 5.30 -4.38 -20.70
CA GLN A 152 5.91 -4.22 -22.03
C GLN A 152 6.86 -5.39 -22.32
N ASP A 153 7.62 -5.80 -21.30
CA ASP A 153 8.65 -6.82 -21.37
C ASP A 153 8.64 -7.68 -20.10
N GLU A 154 9.33 -8.82 -20.15
CA GLU A 154 9.60 -9.69 -18.99
C GLU A 154 10.42 -8.95 -17.92
N ILE A 155 9.97 -9.02 -16.67
CA ILE A 155 10.68 -8.45 -15.51
C ILE A 155 11.45 -9.53 -14.77
N LYS A 156 12.79 -9.44 -14.79
CA LYS A 156 13.70 -10.43 -14.18
C LYS A 156 14.32 -9.97 -12.86
N ASP A 157 14.39 -8.67 -12.65
CA ASP A 157 15.04 -8.06 -11.48
C ASP A 157 14.13 -7.93 -10.26
N GLY A 158 12.84 -8.24 -10.42
CA GLY A 158 11.86 -8.14 -9.35
C GLY A 158 11.52 -6.70 -8.94
N ILE A 159 11.71 -5.73 -9.86
CA ILE A 159 11.44 -4.32 -9.59
C ILE A 159 10.41 -3.79 -10.57
N ILE A 160 9.37 -3.14 -10.05
CA ILE A 160 8.43 -2.38 -10.86
C ILE A 160 8.42 -0.92 -10.44
N GLN A 161 8.21 -0.04 -11.42
CA GLN A 161 8.04 1.39 -11.19
C GLN A 161 6.65 1.83 -11.67
N LEU A 162 5.86 2.34 -10.74
CA LEU A 162 4.55 2.92 -11.03
C LEU A 162 4.69 4.43 -11.12
N SER A 163 4.40 5.02 -12.27
CA SER A 163 4.32 6.48 -12.40
C SER A 163 3.04 6.97 -11.74
N MET A 164 3.19 7.85 -10.76
CA MET A 164 2.05 8.50 -10.08
C MET A 164 1.57 9.73 -10.84
N GLY A 165 2.44 10.31 -11.66
CA GLY A 165 2.14 11.45 -12.52
C GLY A 165 3.38 12.29 -12.82
N THR A 166 3.22 13.17 -13.82
CA THR A 166 4.24 14.16 -14.21
C THR A 166 3.60 15.55 -14.22
N SER A 167 4.22 16.52 -13.57
CA SER A 167 3.75 17.91 -13.59
C SER A 167 4.91 18.89 -13.41
N SER A 168 4.71 20.09 -13.90
CA SER A 168 5.53 21.26 -13.55
C SER A 168 4.91 22.09 -12.41
N ASN A 169 3.69 21.74 -11.99
CA ASN A 169 2.99 22.40 -10.90
C ASN A 169 3.36 21.75 -9.56
N MET A 170 3.83 22.55 -8.61
CA MET A 170 4.25 22.05 -7.29
C MET A 170 3.10 21.38 -6.51
N SER A 171 1.87 21.87 -6.62
CA SER A 171 0.71 21.29 -5.94
C SER A 171 0.41 19.87 -6.44
N ASP A 172 0.50 19.64 -7.76
CA ASP A 172 0.30 18.32 -8.34
C ASP A 172 1.43 17.38 -7.91
N ILE A 173 2.67 17.85 -7.92
CA ILE A 173 3.85 17.08 -7.49
C ILE A 173 3.68 16.64 -6.03
N GLN A 174 3.25 17.56 -5.15
CA GLN A 174 2.97 17.23 -3.74
C GLN A 174 1.87 16.18 -3.61
N THR A 175 0.81 16.26 -4.42
CA THR A 175 -0.27 15.26 -4.45
C THR A 175 0.26 13.90 -4.87
N TYR A 176 1.08 13.83 -5.92
CA TYR A 176 1.68 12.56 -6.37
C TYR A 176 2.65 11.97 -5.33
N LEU A 177 3.48 12.82 -4.69
CA LEU A 177 4.37 12.39 -3.61
C LEU A 177 3.58 11.84 -2.43
N GLN A 178 2.48 12.50 -2.04
CA GLN A 178 1.62 12.03 -0.97
C GLN A 178 0.96 10.69 -1.30
N GLN A 179 0.42 10.54 -2.51
CA GLN A 179 -0.19 9.28 -2.96
C GLN A 179 0.84 8.13 -2.96
N ALA A 180 2.04 8.37 -3.51
CA ALA A 180 3.11 7.38 -3.50
C ALA A 180 3.53 7.00 -2.08
N SER A 181 3.68 8.00 -1.18
CA SER A 181 4.07 7.79 0.21
C SER A 181 3.02 6.98 0.97
N ASN A 182 1.75 7.25 0.74
CA ASN A 182 0.64 6.52 1.33
C ASN A 182 0.69 5.03 0.99
N ILE A 183 0.87 4.70 -0.29
CA ILE A 183 0.99 3.32 -0.74
C ILE A 183 2.27 2.68 -0.16
N ALA A 184 3.39 3.41 -0.15
CA ALA A 184 4.66 2.91 0.36
C ALA A 184 4.59 2.53 1.85
N VAL A 185 3.85 3.26 2.70
CA VAL A 185 3.62 2.88 4.11
C VAL A 185 3.06 1.46 4.20
N PHE A 186 1.99 1.16 3.44
CA PHE A 186 1.32 -0.14 3.51
C PHE A 186 2.12 -1.27 2.85
N LEU A 187 2.94 -0.96 1.84
CA LEU A 187 3.81 -1.95 1.20
C LEU A 187 5.06 -2.29 2.03
N ASN A 188 5.50 -1.37 2.91
CA ASN A 188 6.64 -1.60 3.80
C ASN A 188 6.23 -2.15 5.17
N THR A 189 4.92 -2.27 5.44
CA THR A 189 4.37 -2.83 6.67
C THR A 189 3.41 -3.96 6.35
N LYS A 190 3.13 -4.81 7.31
CA LYS A 190 2.16 -5.89 7.10
C LYS A 190 0.73 -5.36 7.08
N PRO A 191 -0.20 -6.04 6.38
CA PRO A 191 -1.62 -5.73 6.50
C PRO A 191 -2.12 -6.07 7.91
N MET A 192 -3.08 -5.29 8.39
CA MET A 192 -3.68 -5.56 9.69
C MET A 192 -4.51 -6.84 9.68
N PRO A 193 -4.31 -7.74 10.65
CA PRO A 193 -5.06 -8.99 10.75
C PRO A 193 -6.49 -8.80 11.28
N ILE A 194 -6.81 -7.62 11.81
CA ILE A 194 -8.12 -7.25 12.36
C ILE A 194 -8.41 -5.80 12.04
N THR A 195 -9.66 -5.49 11.73
CA THR A 195 -10.12 -4.12 11.50
C THR A 195 -10.51 -3.45 12.83
N TYR A 196 -10.06 -2.22 13.03
CA TYR A 196 -10.40 -1.38 14.18
C TYR A 196 -11.32 -0.23 13.77
N LYS A 197 -12.21 0.13 14.70
CA LYS A 197 -12.95 1.39 14.63
C LYS A 197 -12.18 2.43 15.45
N MET A 198 -11.99 3.59 14.89
CA MET A 198 -11.30 4.69 15.56
C MET A 198 -12.30 5.66 16.19
N GLU A 199 -12.00 6.06 17.43
CA GLU A 199 -12.60 7.23 18.07
C GLU A 199 -11.52 8.30 18.24
N VAL A 200 -11.81 9.51 17.80
CA VAL A 200 -10.84 10.63 17.87
C VAL A 200 -11.28 11.60 18.93
N ASN A 201 -10.39 11.82 19.94
CA ASN A 201 -10.53 12.85 20.92
C ASN A 201 -9.42 13.90 20.73
N ARG A 202 -9.78 15.17 20.55
CA ARG A 202 -8.82 16.28 20.46
C ARG A 202 -8.81 17.05 21.78
N PHE A 203 -7.64 17.13 22.37
CA PHE A 203 -7.41 17.94 23.57
C PHE A 203 -6.73 19.23 23.13
N VAL A 204 -7.39 20.36 23.40
CA VAL A 204 -6.80 21.70 23.23
C VAL A 204 -6.27 22.10 24.60
N TYR A 205 -4.94 22.25 24.72
CA TYR A 205 -4.26 22.76 25.91
C TYR A 205 -4.05 24.27 25.81
#